data_0b45807ab1ae8bd23be4e7d54f9bb0ef
#
_entry.id   0b45807ab1ae8bd23be4e7d54f9bb0ef
#
_cell.length_a   1.000
_cell.length_b   1.000
_cell.length_c   1.000
_cell.angle_alpha   90.00
_cell.angle_beta   90.00
_cell.angle_gamma   90.00
#
_symmetry.space_group_name_H-M   'P 1'
#
loop_
_entity.id
_entity.type
_entity.pdbx_description
1 polymer ?
#
loop_
_entity_poly.entity_id
_entity_poly.type
_entity_poly.pdbx_seq_one_letter_code
_entity_poly.pdbx_strand_id
1 'polypeptide(L)'
;MSLEIISLELVANTSDGRYGVSIPFSNGLFLLRVENSHGKSTCMNGIAYALGMEKALGVGSGKIPFPPSLTRALTTKDNVEVSVISSYVLLKIKNHKGIEASLKRNIIGHDNNNVIYIDEKNNVKSKSGTYFLHREGDTERERGFYKWLADFIGWSLPNVPNHNGKDTILYPSVLFPAWYVEQKKGWSSIMATVPTQFGIKEPKKRALEFLMSLDVNDNILLRSSLRNELDIIYHDWKLIKHNAEVIASKLSSVVTGIPEQPVAKFDHYKIDLIIKNGSVVRSIVDVRNELEKELQEIKFDTLGEQEEQTLQLSVVKLLGQKNDEINSLELKIKEICEHRSYIQYQIQATKNRLYNLLEDKRKYEDLKKISSSDAYKSTDLMSNICPTCGASYNDNLLSFSSQENLMTYEDSLNFIKEQVKAFEFVLSDSEKQLKLKDVERSDLEGEIAKIRVDINALRESKYPSMVVQEEFLRRKINIENKINAINDGIKSILDIRLELDSLHRRYKKLIAKRKGLPDNFLSRNDADKLKFLNKEVVARLEKYNFTSFDSKLVSISEDNYLPTREGYDIGFDTSASDG
;
A
#
# COMPACT_ATOMS: atom_id res chain seq x y z
N MET A 1 -23.25 16.07 16.55
CA MET A 1 -22.86 14.74 17.04
C MET A 1 -22.46 14.92 18.49
N SER A 2 -23.16 14.32 19.44
CA SER A 2 -22.88 14.43 20.88
C SER A 2 -23.02 13.08 21.53
N LEU A 3 -22.17 12.82 22.51
CA LEU A 3 -22.27 11.70 23.44
C LEU A 3 -22.51 12.26 24.82
N GLU A 4 -23.57 11.84 25.47
CA GLU A 4 -23.96 12.23 26.84
C GLU A 4 -23.74 11.03 27.78
N ILE A 5 -23.10 11.25 28.91
CA ILE A 5 -22.96 10.24 29.97
C ILE A 5 -24.11 10.41 30.93
N ILE A 6 -24.91 9.34 31.12
CA ILE A 6 -26.08 9.35 32.01
C ILE A 6 -25.69 8.90 33.41
N SER A 7 -24.98 7.78 33.55
CA SER A 7 -24.53 7.27 34.84
C SER A 7 -23.31 6.36 34.71
N LEU A 8 -22.52 6.31 35.77
CA LEU A 8 -21.40 5.39 35.94
C LEU A 8 -21.65 4.55 37.20
N GLU A 9 -21.50 3.24 37.07
CA GLU A 9 -21.46 2.32 38.22
C GLU A 9 -20.13 1.58 38.23
N LEU A 10 -19.47 1.55 39.37
CA LEU A 10 -18.30 0.73 39.64
C LEU A 10 -18.69 -0.28 40.71
N VAL A 11 -18.54 -1.56 40.44
CA VAL A 11 -18.99 -2.63 41.31
C VAL A 11 -17.87 -3.63 41.56
N ALA A 12 -17.66 -3.99 42.82
CA ALA A 12 -16.82 -5.08 43.29
C ALA A 12 -17.64 -6.10 44.05
N ASN A 13 -17.61 -7.34 43.59
CA ASN A 13 -18.21 -8.48 44.31
C ASN A 13 -17.10 -9.16 45.11
N THR A 14 -17.31 -9.32 46.38
CA THR A 14 -16.36 -9.93 47.33
C THR A 14 -16.99 -11.15 47.97
N SER A 15 -16.21 -11.86 48.77
CA SER A 15 -16.71 -12.98 49.60
C SER A 15 -17.75 -12.56 50.63
N ASP A 16 -17.75 -11.29 51.01
CA ASP A 16 -18.61 -10.73 52.08
C ASP A 16 -19.84 -9.99 51.52
N GLY A 17 -19.86 -9.68 50.23
CA GLY A 17 -20.98 -8.97 49.61
C GLY A 17 -20.60 -8.13 48.38
N ARG A 18 -21.54 -7.28 47.99
CA ARG A 18 -21.39 -6.38 46.84
C ARG A 18 -21.14 -4.96 47.32
N TYR A 19 -20.03 -4.39 46.86
CA TYR A 19 -19.62 -3.02 47.10
C TYR A 19 -19.57 -2.24 45.80
N GLY A 20 -19.79 -0.93 45.86
CA GLY A 20 -19.69 -0.11 44.66
C GLY A 20 -20.19 1.31 44.85
N VAL A 21 -20.14 2.05 43.78
CA VAL A 21 -20.63 3.42 43.68
C VAL A 21 -21.45 3.59 42.41
N SER A 22 -22.57 4.31 42.51
CA SER A 22 -23.37 4.74 41.35
C SER A 22 -23.41 6.27 41.33
N ILE A 23 -22.99 6.84 40.20
CA ILE A 23 -22.90 8.29 40.00
C ILE A 23 -23.81 8.66 38.83
N PRO A 24 -24.95 9.34 39.09
CA PRO A 24 -25.75 9.93 38.02
C PRO A 24 -25.07 11.22 37.54
N PHE A 25 -25.09 11.45 36.24
CA PHE A 25 -24.61 12.71 35.63
C PHE A 25 -25.81 13.53 35.15
N SER A 26 -25.67 14.84 35.19
CA SER A 26 -26.65 15.78 34.66
C SER A 26 -26.04 16.62 33.55
N ASN A 27 -26.88 17.15 32.66
CA ASN A 27 -26.44 18.05 31.60
C ASN A 27 -25.79 19.31 32.17
N GLY A 28 -24.79 19.81 31.47
CA GLY A 28 -24.01 21.01 31.82
C GLY A 28 -22.79 20.69 32.69
N LEU A 29 -22.43 21.62 33.58
CA LEU A 29 -21.29 21.44 34.48
C LEU A 29 -21.63 20.47 35.61
N PHE A 30 -20.94 19.34 35.68
CA PHE A 30 -21.01 18.39 36.76
C PHE A 30 -19.72 18.40 37.59
N LEU A 31 -19.85 18.58 38.91
CA LEU A 31 -18.72 18.63 39.83
C LEU A 31 -18.74 17.42 40.79
N LEU A 32 -17.73 16.56 40.66
CA LEU A 32 -17.50 15.46 41.60
C LEU A 32 -16.56 15.91 42.71
N ARG A 33 -17.09 16.21 43.89
CA ARG A 33 -16.33 16.68 45.05
C ARG A 33 -16.29 15.60 46.13
N VAL A 34 -15.09 15.12 46.44
CA VAL A 34 -14.80 14.24 47.59
C VAL A 34 -13.36 14.50 48.03
N GLU A 35 -13.02 14.06 49.24
CA GLU A 35 -11.68 14.18 49.80
C GLU A 35 -10.62 13.44 48.96
N ASN A 36 -9.32 13.74 49.20
CA ASN A 36 -8.26 13.08 48.50
C ASN A 36 -8.24 11.58 48.81
N SER A 37 -7.81 10.77 47.84
CA SER A 37 -7.76 9.30 47.91
C SER A 37 -9.11 8.57 47.97
N HIS A 38 -10.25 9.26 47.82
CA HIS A 38 -11.59 8.68 47.84
C HIS A 38 -12.13 8.31 46.44
N GLY A 39 -11.26 7.98 45.49
CA GLY A 39 -11.69 7.33 44.25
C GLY A 39 -12.11 8.25 43.09
N LYS A 40 -11.94 9.59 43.17
CA LYS A 40 -12.24 10.53 42.04
C LYS A 40 -11.63 10.06 40.72
N SER A 41 -10.34 9.80 40.73
CA SER A 41 -9.61 9.35 39.52
C SER A 41 -10.06 7.97 39.07
N THR A 42 -10.48 7.10 40.03
CA THR A 42 -11.02 5.77 39.70
C THR A 42 -12.34 5.89 38.95
N CYS A 43 -13.21 6.82 39.31
CA CYS A 43 -14.46 7.07 38.59
C CYS A 43 -14.19 7.59 37.15
N MET A 44 -13.26 8.56 37.02
CA MET A 44 -12.91 9.09 35.71
C MET A 44 -12.23 8.01 34.82
N ASN A 45 -11.34 7.21 35.38
CA ASN A 45 -10.76 6.05 34.69
C ASN A 45 -11.83 5.01 34.31
N GLY A 46 -12.88 4.86 35.12
CA GLY A 46 -14.04 4.00 34.83
C GLY A 46 -14.75 4.39 33.54
N ILE A 47 -14.97 5.69 33.33
CA ILE A 47 -15.55 6.20 32.08
C ILE A 47 -14.65 5.86 30.89
N ALA A 48 -13.35 6.20 30.97
CA ALA A 48 -12.40 5.91 29.92
C ALA A 48 -12.30 4.40 29.63
N TYR A 49 -12.29 3.58 30.68
CA TYR A 49 -12.24 2.12 30.56
C TYR A 49 -13.47 1.54 29.88
N ALA A 50 -14.68 1.96 30.30
CA ALA A 50 -15.93 1.49 29.69
C ALA A 50 -16.02 1.87 28.19
N LEU A 51 -15.45 3.00 27.81
CA LEU A 51 -15.37 3.46 26.40
C LEU A 51 -14.21 2.85 25.62
N GLY A 52 -13.38 1.98 26.22
CA GLY A 52 -12.20 1.40 25.55
C GLY A 52 -11.06 2.39 25.35
N MET A 53 -11.04 3.50 26.08
CA MET A 53 -10.09 4.61 25.91
C MET A 53 -8.95 4.58 26.94
N GLU A 54 -8.78 3.50 27.70
CA GLU A 54 -7.77 3.40 28.77
C GLU A 54 -6.33 3.58 28.26
N LYS A 55 -6.06 3.31 27.00
CA LYS A 55 -4.75 3.56 26.39
C LYS A 55 -4.39 5.05 26.33
N ALA A 56 -5.40 5.92 26.27
CA ALA A 56 -5.22 7.36 26.34
C ALA A 56 -4.91 7.88 27.77
N LEU A 57 -5.05 7.01 28.80
CA LEU A 57 -4.64 7.36 30.17
C LEU A 57 -3.13 7.23 30.40
N GLY A 58 -2.35 6.86 29.40
CA GLY A 58 -0.92 6.63 29.53
C GLY A 58 -0.57 5.38 30.34
N VAL A 59 -1.51 4.46 30.52
CA VAL A 59 -1.31 3.20 31.21
C VAL A 59 -0.63 2.22 30.25
N GLY A 60 0.48 1.63 30.68
CA GLY A 60 1.23 0.66 29.86
C GLY A 60 0.38 -0.54 29.46
N SER A 61 0.75 -1.19 28.35
CA SER A 61 0.04 -2.34 27.81
C SER A 61 -0.11 -3.45 28.88
N GLY A 62 -1.32 -4.01 29.00
CA GLY A 62 -1.63 -5.05 29.96
C GLY A 62 -1.90 -4.59 31.40
N LYS A 63 -1.73 -3.31 31.71
CA LYS A 63 -2.08 -2.77 33.04
C LYS A 63 -3.52 -2.27 33.06
N ILE A 64 -4.23 -2.59 34.16
CA ILE A 64 -5.59 -2.15 34.40
C ILE A 64 -5.54 -0.84 35.20
N PRO A 65 -6.25 0.25 34.78
CA PRO A 65 -6.14 1.57 35.40
C PRO A 65 -6.96 1.72 36.69
N PHE A 66 -6.99 0.67 37.49
CA PHE A 66 -7.78 0.64 38.71
C PHE A 66 -6.97 0.29 39.97
N PRO A 67 -7.38 0.82 41.14
CA PRO A 67 -6.73 0.53 42.42
C PRO A 67 -7.01 -0.90 42.91
N PRO A 68 -6.26 -1.39 43.93
CA PRO A 68 -6.47 -2.68 44.54
C PRO A 68 -7.91 -2.97 44.98
N SER A 69 -8.66 -1.95 45.39
CA SER A 69 -10.07 -2.07 45.79
C SER A 69 -11.03 -2.56 44.69
N LEU A 70 -10.62 -2.50 43.43
CA LEU A 70 -11.38 -3.07 42.31
C LEU A 70 -10.66 -4.24 41.64
N THR A 71 -9.39 -4.53 42.01
CA THR A 71 -8.59 -5.53 41.34
C THR A 71 -8.10 -6.67 42.26
N ARG A 72 -8.02 -6.45 43.56
CA ARG A 72 -7.44 -7.42 44.49
C ARG A 72 -8.24 -7.56 45.78
N ALA A 73 -8.31 -6.51 46.58
CA ALA A 73 -8.96 -6.52 47.89
C ALA A 73 -9.41 -5.12 48.26
N LEU A 74 -10.49 -5.00 48.99
CA LEU A 74 -10.99 -3.75 49.57
C LEU A 74 -11.07 -3.85 51.08
N THR A 75 -10.89 -2.70 51.75
CA THR A 75 -11.04 -2.59 53.18
C THR A 75 -12.47 -2.12 53.50
N THR A 76 -13.20 -2.88 54.32
CA THR A 76 -14.53 -2.52 54.77
C THR A 76 -14.49 -1.39 55.80
N LYS A 77 -15.66 -0.87 56.20
CA LYS A 77 -15.76 0.17 57.25
C LYS A 77 -15.21 -0.31 58.60
N ASP A 78 -15.23 -1.61 58.83
CA ASP A 78 -14.74 -2.24 60.07
C ASP A 78 -13.25 -2.59 60.00
N ASN A 79 -12.52 -2.01 59.05
CA ASN A 79 -11.09 -2.27 58.78
C ASN A 79 -10.77 -3.73 58.46
N VAL A 80 -11.71 -4.49 57.96
CA VAL A 80 -11.48 -5.86 57.50
C VAL A 80 -11.15 -5.85 56.02
N GLU A 81 -10.04 -6.49 55.63
CA GLU A 81 -9.68 -6.67 54.24
C GLU A 81 -10.40 -7.88 53.64
N VAL A 82 -11.21 -7.63 52.60
CA VAL A 82 -11.96 -8.68 51.88
C VAL A 82 -11.50 -8.77 50.44
N SER A 83 -11.31 -9.99 49.95
CA SER A 83 -10.86 -10.24 48.60
C SER A 83 -11.93 -9.95 47.57
N VAL A 84 -11.55 -9.29 46.47
CA VAL A 84 -12.42 -9.02 45.33
C VAL A 84 -12.42 -10.25 44.40
N ILE A 85 -13.60 -10.85 44.24
CA ILE A 85 -13.82 -12.04 43.38
C ILE A 85 -14.04 -11.62 41.93
N SER A 86 -14.86 -10.58 41.71
CA SER A 86 -15.13 -10.01 40.41
C SER A 86 -15.44 -8.52 40.51
N SER A 87 -15.12 -7.77 39.49
CA SER A 87 -15.50 -6.36 39.43
C SER A 87 -15.79 -5.93 38.00
N TYR A 88 -16.60 -4.92 37.83
CA TYR A 88 -16.99 -4.40 36.52
C TYR A 88 -17.34 -2.92 36.58
N VAL A 89 -17.31 -2.32 35.41
CA VAL A 89 -17.84 -0.97 35.13
C VAL A 89 -19.11 -1.12 34.33
N LEU A 90 -20.15 -0.35 34.71
CA LEU A 90 -21.36 -0.16 33.92
C LEU A 90 -21.50 1.33 33.62
N LEU A 91 -21.41 1.71 32.35
CA LEU A 91 -21.56 3.08 31.86
C LEU A 91 -22.85 3.19 31.05
N LYS A 92 -23.73 4.12 31.40
CA LYS A 92 -24.89 4.44 30.58
C LYS A 92 -24.62 5.73 29.80
N ILE A 93 -24.85 5.66 28.51
CA ILE A 93 -24.60 6.76 27.56
C ILE A 93 -25.83 6.98 26.68
N LYS A 94 -25.91 8.18 26.11
CA LYS A 94 -26.95 8.58 25.16
C LYS A 94 -26.35 9.32 23.98
N ASN A 95 -26.82 9.02 22.80
CA ASN A 95 -26.38 9.72 21.59
C ASN A 95 -27.31 10.89 21.22
N HIS A 96 -26.90 11.66 20.20
CA HIS A 96 -27.66 12.82 19.70
C HIS A 96 -29.04 12.47 19.13
N LYS A 97 -29.34 11.18 18.86
CA LYS A 97 -30.63 10.69 18.38
C LYS A 97 -31.53 10.25 19.56
N GLY A 98 -31.06 10.41 20.79
CA GLY A 98 -31.81 9.99 21.99
C GLY A 98 -31.75 8.50 22.30
N ILE A 99 -30.93 7.72 21.57
CA ILE A 99 -30.74 6.29 21.83
C ILE A 99 -29.84 6.13 23.05
N GLU A 100 -30.28 5.33 24.03
CA GLU A 100 -29.49 5.02 25.22
C GLU A 100 -28.80 3.67 25.06
N ALA A 101 -27.58 3.57 25.58
CA ALA A 101 -26.85 2.32 25.65
C ALA A 101 -26.20 2.12 27.02
N SER A 102 -26.26 0.89 27.52
CA SER A 102 -25.58 0.45 28.74
C SER A 102 -24.35 -0.39 28.34
N LEU A 103 -23.15 0.06 28.70
CA LEU A 103 -21.89 -0.59 28.44
C LEU A 103 -21.38 -1.27 29.69
N LYS A 104 -21.36 -2.61 29.74
CA LYS A 104 -20.81 -3.37 30.86
C LYS A 104 -19.46 -3.97 30.44
N ARG A 105 -18.39 -3.67 31.17
CA ARG A 105 -17.07 -4.23 30.97
C ARG A 105 -16.48 -4.73 32.28
N ASN A 106 -15.99 -5.97 32.28
CA ASN A 106 -15.37 -6.56 33.46
C ASN A 106 -13.95 -6.01 33.65
N ILE A 107 -13.59 -5.74 34.92
CA ILE A 107 -12.24 -5.35 35.34
C ILE A 107 -11.47 -6.62 35.68
N ILE A 108 -11.99 -7.43 36.62
CA ILE A 108 -11.53 -8.78 36.96
C ILE A 108 -12.71 -9.73 37.04
N GLY A 109 -12.47 -11.03 36.86
CA GLY A 109 -13.48 -12.08 36.91
C GLY A 109 -13.23 -13.17 35.89
N HIS A 110 -14.23 -14.00 35.63
CA HIS A 110 -14.13 -15.12 34.67
C HIS A 110 -14.15 -14.67 33.20
N ASP A 111 -14.76 -13.52 32.89
CA ASP A 111 -14.86 -13.04 31.51
C ASP A 111 -13.65 -12.19 31.13
N ASN A 112 -13.32 -12.25 29.84
CA ASN A 112 -12.22 -11.46 29.27
C ASN A 112 -12.53 -9.96 29.36
N ASN A 113 -11.59 -9.17 29.89
CA ASN A 113 -11.69 -7.71 30.01
C ASN A 113 -11.61 -6.94 28.67
N ASN A 114 -11.33 -7.63 27.57
CA ASN A 114 -11.41 -7.09 26.20
C ASN A 114 -12.78 -7.34 25.55
N VAL A 115 -13.79 -7.66 26.35
CA VAL A 115 -15.17 -7.86 25.92
C VAL A 115 -16.07 -6.82 26.58
N ILE A 116 -16.92 -6.18 25.77
CA ILE A 116 -17.95 -5.26 26.26
C ILE A 116 -19.32 -5.83 25.93
N TYR A 117 -20.18 -5.87 26.92
CA TYR A 117 -21.59 -6.20 26.75
C TYR A 117 -22.35 -4.90 26.59
N ILE A 118 -23.12 -4.78 25.52
CA ILE A 118 -23.89 -3.58 25.18
C ILE A 118 -25.37 -3.93 25.15
N ASP A 119 -26.16 -3.11 25.82
CA ASP A 119 -27.60 -3.15 25.76
C ASP A 119 -28.13 -1.78 25.32
N GLU A 120 -28.55 -1.71 24.05
CA GLU A 120 -29.13 -0.50 23.45
C GLU A 120 -30.63 -0.49 23.69
N LYS A 121 -31.14 0.62 24.18
CA LYS A 121 -32.57 0.87 24.36
C LYS A 121 -33.02 1.99 23.43
N ASN A 122 -33.81 1.63 22.46
CA ASN A 122 -34.58 2.59 21.66
C ASN A 122 -36.06 2.47 22.05
N ASN A 123 -36.84 3.54 21.83
CA ASN A 123 -38.27 3.58 22.18
C ASN A 123 -39.10 2.41 21.60
N VAL A 124 -38.56 1.63 20.66
CA VAL A 124 -39.26 0.55 19.94
C VAL A 124 -38.62 -0.83 20.10
N LYS A 125 -37.29 -0.92 20.32
CA LYS A 125 -36.55 -2.19 20.39
C LYS A 125 -35.35 -2.09 21.32
N SER A 126 -35.10 -3.16 22.10
CA SER A 126 -33.83 -3.40 22.80
C SER A 126 -32.95 -4.30 21.93
N LYS A 127 -31.70 -3.94 21.77
CA LYS A 127 -30.69 -4.74 21.05
C LYS A 127 -29.50 -4.95 21.98
N SER A 128 -29.31 -6.20 22.40
CA SER A 128 -28.14 -6.58 23.21
C SER A 128 -27.10 -7.28 22.35
N GLY A 129 -25.82 -7.04 22.62
CA GLY A 129 -24.73 -7.63 21.89
C GLY A 129 -23.42 -7.67 22.65
N THR A 130 -22.53 -8.54 22.20
CA THR A 130 -21.18 -8.68 22.72
C THR A 130 -20.20 -8.16 21.68
N TYR A 131 -19.31 -7.24 22.08
CA TYR A 131 -18.36 -6.56 21.22
C TYR A 131 -16.94 -6.73 21.76
N PHE A 132 -15.97 -6.72 20.85
CA PHE A 132 -14.56 -6.97 21.16
C PHE A 132 -13.75 -5.68 21.08
N LEU A 133 -12.74 -5.59 21.97
CA LEU A 133 -11.80 -4.47 22.07
C LEU A 133 -10.38 -4.93 21.80
N HIS A 134 -9.57 -3.99 21.31
CA HIS A 134 -8.11 -4.11 21.17
C HIS A 134 -7.66 -5.25 20.25
N ARG A 135 -8.52 -5.72 19.36
CA ARG A 135 -8.18 -6.63 18.27
C ARG A 135 -7.91 -5.85 17.00
N GLU A 136 -7.04 -6.38 16.16
CA GLU A 136 -6.80 -5.83 14.83
C GLU A 136 -8.11 -5.80 14.02
N GLY A 137 -8.44 -4.64 13.43
CA GLY A 137 -9.67 -4.44 12.67
C GLY A 137 -10.95 -4.19 13.49
N ASP A 138 -10.86 -3.86 14.77
CA ASP A 138 -12.04 -3.52 15.63
C ASP A 138 -12.80 -2.26 15.17
N THR A 139 -12.19 -1.47 14.27
CA THR A 139 -12.83 -0.32 13.60
C THR A 139 -13.63 -0.71 12.35
N GLU A 140 -13.44 -1.92 11.83
CA GLU A 140 -14.05 -2.40 10.57
C GLU A 140 -15.01 -3.57 10.79
N ARG A 141 -14.69 -4.45 11.73
CA ARG A 141 -15.46 -5.67 11.97
C ARG A 141 -16.81 -5.38 12.58
N GLU A 142 -17.83 -6.13 12.20
CA GLU A 142 -19.21 -5.97 12.65
C GLU A 142 -19.35 -6.03 14.20
N ARG A 143 -18.54 -6.87 14.85
CA ARG A 143 -18.50 -6.99 16.34
C ARG A 143 -17.31 -6.25 16.96
N GLY A 144 -16.67 -5.33 16.24
CA GLY A 144 -15.65 -4.45 16.79
C GLY A 144 -16.30 -3.32 17.61
N PHE A 145 -15.84 -3.12 18.82
CA PHE A 145 -16.41 -2.09 19.70
C PHE A 145 -16.22 -0.68 19.15
N TYR A 146 -15.06 -0.38 18.56
CA TYR A 146 -14.80 0.95 18.02
C TYR A 146 -15.65 1.27 16.79
N LYS A 147 -15.98 0.26 15.98
CA LYS A 147 -16.94 0.42 14.89
C LYS A 147 -18.33 0.74 15.45
N TRP A 148 -18.80 -0.07 16.43
CA TRP A 148 -20.08 0.17 17.08
C TRP A 148 -20.14 1.57 17.70
N LEU A 149 -19.09 2.01 18.41
CA LEU A 149 -19.04 3.32 19.06
C LEU A 149 -19.10 4.46 18.03
N ALA A 150 -18.35 4.34 16.94
CA ALA A 150 -18.39 5.32 15.84
C ALA A 150 -19.79 5.41 15.23
N ASP A 151 -20.42 4.28 14.92
CA ASP A 151 -21.78 4.21 14.37
C ASP A 151 -22.82 4.79 15.38
N PHE A 152 -22.68 4.50 16.69
CA PHE A 152 -23.54 5.00 17.74
C PHE A 152 -23.47 6.54 17.88
N ILE A 153 -22.26 7.11 17.80
CA ILE A 153 -22.05 8.57 17.85
C ILE A 153 -22.41 9.22 16.50
N GLY A 154 -22.38 8.46 15.41
CA GLY A 154 -22.55 8.94 14.04
C GLY A 154 -21.28 9.49 13.42
N TRP A 155 -20.12 8.94 13.78
CA TRP A 155 -18.84 9.28 13.19
C TRP A 155 -18.57 8.46 11.93
N SER A 156 -18.19 9.13 10.85
CA SER A 156 -17.58 8.51 9.67
C SER A 156 -16.07 8.66 9.76
N LEU A 157 -15.40 7.65 10.31
CA LEU A 157 -13.96 7.67 10.56
C LEU A 157 -13.18 7.55 9.24
N PRO A 158 -12.23 8.45 8.94
CA PRO A 158 -11.46 8.41 7.72
C PRO A 158 -10.36 7.34 7.76
N ASN A 159 -9.91 6.93 6.58
CA ASN A 159 -8.64 6.24 6.42
C ASN A 159 -7.49 7.24 6.58
N VAL A 160 -6.46 6.87 7.33
CA VAL A 160 -5.29 7.70 7.64
C VAL A 160 -4.00 6.93 7.36
N PRO A 161 -2.91 7.63 6.99
CA PRO A 161 -1.63 6.99 6.70
C PRO A 161 -1.06 6.25 7.92
N ASN A 162 -0.53 5.04 7.68
CA ASN A 162 0.16 4.22 8.68
C ASN A 162 1.67 4.16 8.38
N HIS A 163 2.50 3.91 9.41
CA HIS A 163 3.94 3.69 9.26
C HIS A 163 4.29 2.48 8.38
N ASN A 164 3.42 1.49 8.32
CA ASN A 164 3.57 0.28 7.48
C ASN A 164 3.28 0.51 5.99
N GLY A 165 3.01 1.75 5.56
CA GLY A 165 2.71 2.09 4.17
C GLY A 165 1.30 1.72 3.71
N LYS A 166 0.46 1.13 4.58
CA LYS A 166 -0.96 0.86 4.34
C LYS A 166 -1.80 1.90 5.08
N ASP A 167 -2.93 2.29 4.51
CA ASP A 167 -3.88 3.14 5.21
C ASP A 167 -4.64 2.31 6.25
N THR A 168 -5.01 2.96 7.37
CA THR A 168 -5.83 2.38 8.43
C THR A 168 -6.93 3.33 8.84
N ILE A 169 -8.04 2.82 9.36
CA ILE A 169 -9.11 3.68 9.88
C ILE A 169 -8.63 4.40 11.14
N LEU A 170 -8.98 5.68 11.27
CA LEU A 170 -8.68 6.47 12.47
C LEU A 170 -9.42 5.89 13.69
N TYR A 171 -8.68 5.48 14.73
CA TYR A 171 -9.27 4.90 15.93
C TYR A 171 -9.91 5.95 16.84
N PRO A 172 -11.13 5.72 17.38
CA PRO A 172 -11.78 6.62 18.33
C PRO A 172 -10.93 6.98 19.55
N SER A 173 -10.09 6.07 20.02
CA SER A 173 -9.18 6.30 21.15
C SER A 173 -8.10 7.36 20.86
N VAL A 174 -7.80 7.63 19.59
CA VAL A 174 -6.88 8.71 19.17
C VAL A 174 -7.56 10.08 19.30
N LEU A 175 -8.88 10.13 19.19
CA LEU A 175 -9.69 11.35 19.32
C LEU A 175 -9.96 11.72 20.78
N PHE A 176 -10.03 10.72 21.67
CA PHE A 176 -10.44 10.88 23.05
C PHE A 176 -9.65 11.94 23.85
N PRO A 177 -8.31 12.06 23.71
CA PRO A 177 -7.52 13.07 24.41
C PRO A 177 -7.88 14.53 24.09
N ALA A 178 -8.71 14.77 23.06
CA ALA A 178 -9.21 16.12 22.78
C ALA A 178 -10.26 16.59 23.81
N TRP A 179 -10.93 15.65 24.48
CA TRP A 179 -11.98 15.93 25.48
C TRP A 179 -11.61 15.49 26.89
N TYR A 180 -10.57 14.68 27.03
CA TYR A 180 -10.16 14.11 28.31
C TYR A 180 -8.76 14.60 28.70
N VAL A 181 -8.71 15.39 29.78
CA VAL A 181 -7.45 15.89 30.35
C VAL A 181 -7.13 15.08 31.61
N GLU A 182 -6.13 14.19 31.51
CA GLU A 182 -5.67 13.38 32.63
C GLU A 182 -4.86 14.25 33.61
N GLN A 183 -5.06 14.02 34.92
CA GLN A 183 -4.53 14.88 35.98
C GLN A 183 -2.99 15.00 36.00
N LYS A 184 -2.25 13.94 35.68
CA LYS A 184 -0.78 13.92 35.80
C LYS A 184 -0.06 14.38 34.55
N LYS A 185 -0.47 13.83 33.39
CA LYS A 185 0.20 14.06 32.11
C LYS A 185 -0.58 14.98 31.18
N GLY A 186 -1.90 15.04 31.36
CA GLY A 186 -2.79 15.79 30.47
C GLY A 186 -2.54 17.30 30.43
N TRP A 187 -1.85 17.83 31.43
CA TRP A 187 -1.50 19.25 31.54
C TRP A 187 -0.23 19.64 30.78
N SER A 188 0.57 18.67 30.33
CA SER A 188 1.86 18.96 29.68
C SER A 188 1.71 19.54 28.26
N SER A 189 0.67 19.18 27.53
CA SER A 189 0.37 19.70 26.20
C SER A 189 -1.07 19.40 25.79
N ILE A 190 -1.57 20.05 24.75
CA ILE A 190 -2.84 19.71 24.12
C ILE A 190 -2.75 18.27 23.60
N MET A 191 -3.72 17.43 23.97
CA MET A 191 -3.77 16.00 23.62
C MET A 191 -2.44 15.27 24.00
N ALA A 192 -1.96 15.48 25.23
CA ALA A 192 -0.67 14.97 25.70
C ALA A 192 -0.51 13.45 25.61
N THR A 193 -1.60 12.69 25.73
CA THR A 193 -1.61 11.22 25.86
C THR A 193 -2.26 10.51 24.68
N VAL A 194 -2.01 10.98 23.45
CA VAL A 194 -2.52 10.33 22.25
C VAL A 194 -1.90 8.93 22.08
N PRO A 195 -2.70 7.87 21.93
CA PRO A 195 -2.21 6.51 21.71
C PRO A 195 -1.44 6.39 20.38
N THR A 196 -0.25 5.76 20.43
CA THR A 196 0.64 5.56 19.27
C THR A 196 0.67 4.12 18.74
N GLN A 197 0.14 3.15 19.52
CA GLN A 197 0.22 1.71 19.22
C GLN A 197 -0.52 1.26 17.95
N PHE A 198 -1.34 2.13 17.35
CA PHE A 198 -2.05 1.81 16.11
C PHE A 198 -1.20 2.05 14.84
N GLY A 199 0.04 2.49 15.01
CA GLY A 199 0.94 2.76 13.89
C GLY A 199 0.53 3.93 13.00
N ILE A 200 -0.43 4.75 13.40
CA ILE A 200 -0.90 5.92 12.64
C ILE A 200 0.22 6.97 12.60
N LYS A 201 0.52 7.47 11.41
CA LYS A 201 1.45 8.59 11.26
C LYS A 201 0.84 9.88 11.79
N GLU A 202 1.57 10.58 12.67
CA GLU A 202 1.14 11.85 13.26
C GLU A 202 -0.27 11.80 13.88
N PRO A 203 -0.55 10.87 14.83
CA PRO A 203 -1.91 10.58 15.28
C PRO A 203 -2.63 11.81 15.83
N LYS A 204 -1.92 12.73 16.53
CA LYS A 204 -2.47 14.00 17.03
C LYS A 204 -2.98 14.87 15.88
N LYS A 205 -2.18 15.00 14.82
CA LYS A 205 -2.54 15.76 13.62
C LYS A 205 -3.78 15.17 12.94
N ARG A 206 -3.83 13.83 12.76
CA ARG A 206 -4.99 13.13 12.15
C ARG A 206 -6.26 13.30 12.99
N ALA A 207 -6.12 13.27 14.32
CA ALA A 207 -7.25 13.55 15.20
C ALA A 207 -7.80 14.96 15.03
N LEU A 208 -6.93 15.98 14.97
CA LEU A 208 -7.34 17.37 14.79
C LEU A 208 -7.97 17.60 13.40
N GLU A 209 -7.42 16.99 12.35
CA GLU A 209 -8.00 17.05 10.99
C GLU A 209 -9.44 16.53 10.99
N PHE A 210 -9.68 15.38 11.64
CA PHE A 210 -11.01 14.81 11.76
C PHE A 210 -11.96 15.72 12.58
N LEU A 211 -11.51 16.19 13.74
CA LEU A 211 -12.33 17.01 14.65
C LEU A 211 -12.72 18.35 14.02
N MET A 212 -11.85 18.94 13.22
CA MET A 212 -12.11 20.18 12.50
C MET A 212 -12.76 19.93 11.13
N SER A 213 -12.99 18.66 10.78
CA SER A 213 -13.53 18.26 9.45
C SER A 213 -12.74 18.88 8.30
N LEU A 214 -11.40 18.77 8.35
CA LEU A 214 -10.52 19.24 7.29
C LEU A 214 -10.48 18.25 6.13
N ASP A 215 -10.32 18.78 4.90
CA ASP A 215 -10.24 17.99 3.67
C ASP A 215 -8.83 17.43 3.40
N VAL A 216 -7.85 17.76 4.26
CA VAL A 216 -6.42 17.41 4.11
C VAL A 216 -6.21 15.93 3.90
N ASN A 217 -6.86 15.09 4.71
CA ASN A 217 -6.70 13.65 4.62
C ASN A 217 -7.19 13.11 3.27
N ASP A 218 -8.35 13.58 2.80
CA ASP A 218 -8.91 13.19 1.50
C ASP A 218 -7.98 13.63 0.37
N ASN A 219 -7.40 14.83 0.46
CA ASN A 219 -6.44 15.33 -0.52
C ASN A 219 -5.14 14.49 -0.53
N ILE A 220 -4.65 14.03 0.63
CA ILE A 220 -3.48 13.14 0.72
C ILE A 220 -3.78 11.80 0.06
N LEU A 221 -4.90 11.17 0.40
CA LEU A 221 -5.32 9.89 -0.17
C LEU A 221 -5.52 9.98 -1.68
N LEU A 222 -6.17 11.05 -2.13
CA LEU A 222 -6.38 11.30 -3.56
C LEU A 222 -5.05 11.50 -4.31
N ARG A 223 -4.09 12.23 -3.73
CA ARG A 223 -2.75 12.37 -4.34
C ARG A 223 -2.01 11.03 -4.41
N SER A 224 -2.11 10.21 -3.37
CA SER A 224 -1.50 8.88 -3.35
C SER A 224 -2.11 7.99 -4.44
N SER A 225 -3.44 7.94 -4.56
CA SER A 225 -4.11 7.16 -5.60
C SER A 225 -3.76 7.64 -7.01
N LEU A 226 -3.75 8.96 -7.24
CA LEU A 226 -3.36 9.55 -8.52
C LEU A 226 -1.90 9.23 -8.89
N ARG A 227 -1.00 9.20 -7.90
CA ARG A 227 0.40 8.81 -8.12
C ARG A 227 0.49 7.36 -8.56
N ASN A 228 -0.17 6.45 -7.85
CA ASN A 228 -0.19 5.03 -8.20
C ASN A 228 -0.77 4.79 -9.61
N GLU A 229 -1.87 5.48 -9.96
CA GLU A 229 -2.44 5.38 -11.30
C GLU A 229 -1.50 5.92 -12.39
N LEU A 230 -0.76 7.00 -12.10
CA LEU A 230 0.26 7.53 -13.02
C LEU A 230 1.42 6.55 -13.18
N ASP A 231 1.89 5.92 -12.10
CA ASP A 231 2.97 4.93 -12.15
C ASP A 231 2.59 3.71 -13.01
N ILE A 232 1.32 3.26 -12.94
CA ILE A 232 0.79 2.22 -13.83
C ILE A 232 0.85 2.69 -15.29
N ILE A 233 0.40 3.91 -15.59
CA ILE A 233 0.46 4.44 -16.96
C ILE A 233 1.90 4.56 -17.48
N TYR A 234 2.86 4.96 -16.64
CA TYR A 234 4.28 4.99 -17.01
C TYR A 234 4.82 3.61 -17.36
N HIS A 235 4.43 2.60 -16.58
CA HIS A 235 4.81 1.21 -16.82
C HIS A 235 4.20 0.69 -18.13
N ASP A 236 2.89 0.84 -18.32
CA ASP A 236 2.18 0.40 -19.51
C ASP A 236 2.72 1.08 -20.78
N TRP A 237 2.99 2.39 -20.70
CA TRP A 237 3.59 3.15 -21.80
C TRP A 237 4.93 2.58 -22.24
N LYS A 238 5.80 2.28 -21.28
CA LYS A 238 7.11 1.69 -21.54
C LYS A 238 7.00 0.31 -22.18
N LEU A 239 6.04 -0.49 -21.71
CA LEU A 239 5.78 -1.82 -22.26
C LEU A 239 5.30 -1.74 -23.71
N ILE A 240 4.35 -0.87 -24.01
CA ILE A 240 3.82 -0.69 -25.38
C ILE A 240 4.90 -0.14 -26.30
N LYS A 241 5.73 0.80 -25.84
CA LYS A 241 6.89 1.29 -26.61
C LYS A 241 7.84 0.15 -26.93
N HIS A 242 8.19 -0.68 -25.97
CA HIS A 242 9.06 -1.85 -26.19
C HIS A 242 8.45 -2.83 -27.22
N ASN A 243 7.13 -3.10 -27.13
CA ASN A 243 6.43 -3.93 -28.12
C ASN A 243 6.53 -3.33 -29.53
N ALA A 244 6.39 -2.02 -29.67
CA ALA A 244 6.56 -1.34 -30.95
C ALA A 244 7.99 -1.49 -31.49
N GLU A 245 9.02 -1.39 -30.64
CA GLU A 245 10.41 -1.60 -31.00
C GLU A 245 10.69 -3.05 -31.45
N VAL A 246 10.08 -4.02 -30.78
CA VAL A 246 10.16 -5.45 -31.18
C VAL A 246 9.53 -5.68 -32.56
N ILE A 247 8.36 -5.08 -32.83
CA ILE A 247 7.72 -5.17 -34.14
C ILE A 247 8.61 -4.52 -35.21
N ALA A 248 9.15 -3.35 -34.92
CA ALA A 248 10.05 -2.65 -35.84
C ALA A 248 11.30 -3.47 -36.15
N SER A 249 11.92 -4.10 -35.15
CA SER A 249 13.11 -4.93 -35.33
C SER A 249 12.89 -6.14 -36.23
N LYS A 250 11.69 -6.78 -36.13
CA LYS A 250 11.30 -7.92 -37.01
C LYS A 250 11.23 -7.50 -38.48
N LEU A 251 10.95 -6.23 -38.76
CA LEU A 251 10.84 -5.65 -40.09
C LEU A 251 12.13 -4.92 -40.53
N SER A 252 13.25 -5.08 -39.82
CA SER A 252 14.48 -4.33 -40.04
C SER A 252 14.23 -2.82 -40.13
N SER A 253 13.28 -2.31 -39.36
CA SER A 253 12.86 -0.92 -39.32
C SER A 253 13.03 -0.34 -37.91
N VAL A 254 12.80 0.95 -37.76
CA VAL A 254 12.85 1.67 -36.49
C VAL A 254 11.52 2.37 -36.30
N VAL A 255 10.93 2.23 -35.11
CA VAL A 255 9.72 3.00 -34.75
C VAL A 255 10.12 4.42 -34.35
N THR A 256 9.35 5.40 -34.83
CA THR A 256 9.51 6.83 -34.50
C THR A 256 8.20 7.39 -33.94
N GLY A 257 8.27 8.56 -33.28
CA GLY A 257 7.09 9.26 -32.79
C GLY A 257 6.59 8.82 -31.41
N ILE A 258 7.20 7.83 -30.75
CA ILE A 258 6.87 7.40 -29.38
C ILE A 258 7.91 7.99 -28.41
N PRO A 259 7.53 8.93 -27.52
CA PRO A 259 8.43 9.46 -26.50
C PRO A 259 8.74 8.44 -25.42
N GLU A 260 9.84 8.64 -24.67
CA GLU A 260 10.25 7.75 -23.56
C GLU A 260 9.21 7.65 -22.44
N GLN A 261 8.50 8.75 -22.20
CA GLN A 261 7.47 8.85 -21.17
C GLN A 261 6.26 9.60 -21.73
N PRO A 262 5.05 9.39 -21.16
CA PRO A 262 3.88 10.16 -21.51
C PRO A 262 4.14 11.66 -21.37
N VAL A 263 3.84 12.42 -22.40
CA VAL A 263 4.03 13.88 -22.44
C VAL A 263 2.69 14.58 -22.56
N ALA A 264 2.62 15.86 -22.16
CA ALA A 264 1.38 16.62 -22.18
C ALA A 264 0.78 16.81 -23.60
N LYS A 265 1.65 16.92 -24.61
CA LYS A 265 1.28 17.01 -26.02
C LYS A 265 1.85 15.78 -26.75
N PHE A 266 0.98 14.86 -27.07
CA PHE A 266 1.32 13.65 -27.81
C PHE A 266 0.40 13.51 -29.00
N ASP A 267 0.98 13.17 -30.15
CA ASP A 267 0.28 12.97 -31.42
C ASP A 267 0.58 11.55 -31.91
N HIS A 268 -0.38 10.66 -31.72
CA HIS A 268 -0.24 9.25 -32.10
C HIS A 268 -0.17 9.04 -33.62
N TYR A 269 -0.58 10.01 -34.46
CA TYR A 269 -0.45 9.95 -35.91
C TYR A 269 1.01 10.07 -36.38
N LYS A 270 1.91 10.61 -35.54
CA LYS A 270 3.35 10.70 -35.83
C LYS A 270 4.12 9.42 -35.60
N ILE A 271 3.48 8.39 -35.08
CA ILE A 271 4.12 7.09 -34.90
C ILE A 271 4.23 6.44 -36.27
N ASP A 272 5.45 6.12 -36.71
CA ASP A 272 5.70 5.47 -38.00
C ASP A 272 6.87 4.49 -37.91
N LEU A 273 6.86 3.50 -38.83
CA LEU A 273 7.95 2.60 -39.04
C LEU A 273 8.80 3.12 -40.21
N ILE A 274 10.07 3.36 -39.93
CA ILE A 274 10.99 3.86 -40.93
C ILE A 274 12.17 2.91 -41.11
N ILE A 275 12.62 2.72 -42.34
CA ILE A 275 13.85 2.01 -42.69
C ILE A 275 14.96 3.03 -42.96
N LYS A 276 16.09 2.86 -42.30
CA LYS A 276 17.29 3.70 -42.47
C LYS A 276 18.33 2.93 -43.25
N ASN A 277 18.58 3.31 -44.48
CA ASN A 277 19.70 2.82 -45.31
C ASN A 277 20.70 3.97 -45.54
N GLY A 278 21.71 4.04 -44.66
CA GLY A 278 22.69 5.16 -44.70
C GLY A 278 21.99 6.52 -44.41
N SER A 279 22.07 7.45 -45.35
CA SER A 279 21.42 8.78 -45.24
C SER A 279 19.96 8.83 -45.70
N VAL A 280 19.46 7.74 -46.29
CA VAL A 280 18.09 7.68 -46.85
C VAL A 280 17.14 7.10 -45.80
N VAL A 281 16.08 7.86 -45.45
CA VAL A 281 15.00 7.44 -44.55
C VAL A 281 13.77 7.21 -45.41
N ARG A 282 13.16 6.01 -45.35
CA ARG A 282 11.92 5.66 -46.07
C ARG A 282 10.87 5.15 -45.11
N SER A 283 9.61 5.48 -45.34
CA SER A 283 8.50 4.86 -44.61
C SER A 283 8.35 3.40 -45.02
N ILE A 284 7.97 2.55 -44.08
CA ILE A 284 7.68 1.12 -44.36
C ILE A 284 6.57 0.96 -45.41
N VAL A 285 5.64 1.92 -45.46
CA VAL A 285 4.56 1.96 -46.47
C VAL A 285 5.10 2.16 -47.89
N ASP A 286 6.10 3.01 -48.05
CA ASP A 286 6.75 3.23 -49.36
C ASP A 286 7.45 1.95 -49.83
N VAL A 287 8.15 1.27 -48.92
CA VAL A 287 8.83 -0.01 -49.22
C VAL A 287 7.80 -1.10 -49.60
N ARG A 288 6.65 -1.17 -48.92
CA ARG A 288 5.55 -2.06 -49.31
C ARG A 288 5.07 -1.78 -50.74
N ASN A 289 4.82 -0.50 -51.06
CA ASN A 289 4.33 -0.09 -52.38
C ASN A 289 5.36 -0.40 -53.49
N GLU A 290 6.65 -0.27 -53.21
CA GLU A 290 7.71 -0.70 -54.15
C GLU A 290 7.70 -2.22 -54.38
N LEU A 291 7.56 -3.00 -53.30
CA LEU A 291 7.46 -4.47 -53.39
C LEU A 291 6.18 -4.93 -54.12
N GLU A 292 5.08 -4.23 -53.96
CA GLU A 292 3.81 -4.51 -54.66
C GLU A 292 3.97 -4.25 -56.18
N LYS A 293 4.69 -3.18 -56.58
CA LYS A 293 4.99 -2.92 -57.98
C LYS A 293 5.92 -3.99 -58.57
N GLU A 294 6.98 -4.35 -57.85
CA GLU A 294 7.87 -5.43 -58.25
C GLU A 294 7.12 -6.74 -58.44
N LEU A 295 6.16 -7.05 -57.55
CA LEU A 295 5.30 -8.24 -57.65
C LEU A 295 4.40 -8.20 -58.89
N GLN A 296 3.91 -7.01 -59.30
CA GLN A 296 3.09 -6.87 -60.52
C GLN A 296 3.92 -7.03 -61.79
N GLU A 297 5.13 -6.51 -61.85
CA GLU A 297 6.06 -6.70 -62.97
C GLU A 297 6.38 -8.19 -63.17
N ILE A 298 6.58 -8.91 -62.05
CA ILE A 298 6.79 -10.35 -62.04
C ILE A 298 5.62 -11.12 -62.61
N LYS A 299 4.36 -10.68 -62.44
CA LYS A 299 3.17 -11.34 -62.98
C LYS A 299 3.01 -11.17 -64.50
N PHE A 300 3.62 -10.14 -65.08
CA PHE A 300 3.49 -9.83 -66.52
C PHE A 300 4.39 -10.72 -67.40
N ASP A 301 5.53 -11.20 -66.89
CA ASP A 301 6.51 -12.02 -67.65
C ASP A 301 6.13 -13.52 -67.79
N THR A 302 5.01 -13.96 -67.17
CA THR A 302 4.62 -15.41 -67.11
C THR A 302 3.57 -15.84 -68.15
N LEU A 303 3.22 -15.05 -69.16
CA LEU A 303 2.12 -15.35 -70.12
C LEU A 303 2.56 -15.99 -71.45
N GLY A 304 3.60 -16.86 -71.45
CA GLY A 304 3.97 -17.60 -72.66
C GLY A 304 4.35 -19.06 -72.36
N GLU A 305 3.64 -20.00 -72.97
CA GLU A 305 3.89 -21.44 -73.17
C GLU A 305 3.13 -22.44 -72.31
N GLN A 306 2.15 -23.12 -72.95
CA GLN A 306 1.14 -23.96 -72.32
C GLN A 306 1.36 -25.49 -72.29
N GLU A 307 2.42 -26.11 -72.78
CA GLU A 307 2.47 -27.57 -72.92
C GLU A 307 3.53 -28.35 -72.09
N GLU A 308 4.44 -27.71 -71.40
CA GLU A 308 5.34 -28.34 -70.40
C GLU A 308 4.79 -28.38 -68.99
N GLN A 309 3.58 -27.93 -68.80
CA GLN A 309 3.01 -27.51 -67.49
C GLN A 309 2.60 -28.62 -66.53
N THR A 310 2.27 -29.85 -66.94
CA THR A 310 1.69 -30.85 -66.03
C THR A 310 2.72 -31.60 -65.18
N LEU A 311 3.93 -31.87 -65.72
CA LEU A 311 5.00 -32.49 -64.91
C LEU A 311 5.70 -31.48 -64.02
N GLN A 312 5.87 -30.25 -64.51
CA GLN A 312 6.40 -29.12 -63.73
C GLN A 312 5.48 -28.75 -62.56
N LEU A 313 4.15 -28.81 -62.75
CA LEU A 313 3.17 -28.51 -61.68
C LEU A 313 3.28 -29.47 -60.50
N SER A 314 3.59 -30.74 -60.70
CA SER A 314 3.72 -31.73 -59.62
C SER A 314 4.97 -31.54 -58.78
N VAL A 315 6.12 -31.19 -59.42
CA VAL A 315 7.39 -30.90 -58.71
C VAL A 315 7.32 -29.56 -57.99
N VAL A 316 6.74 -28.54 -58.63
CA VAL A 316 6.51 -27.22 -57.99
C VAL A 316 5.56 -27.35 -56.78
N LYS A 317 4.50 -28.19 -56.90
CA LYS A 317 3.58 -28.48 -55.78
C LYS A 317 4.29 -29.19 -54.63
N LEU A 318 5.18 -30.16 -54.94
CA LEU A 318 5.98 -30.87 -53.93
C LEU A 318 6.99 -29.94 -53.25
N LEU A 319 7.67 -29.09 -54.01
CA LEU A 319 8.56 -28.06 -53.46
C LEU A 319 7.80 -27.03 -52.62
N GLY A 320 6.58 -26.63 -53.02
CA GLY A 320 5.69 -25.80 -52.24
C GLY A 320 5.33 -26.46 -50.90
N GLN A 321 4.91 -27.71 -50.91
CA GLN A 321 4.61 -28.47 -49.69
C GLN A 321 5.81 -28.56 -48.73
N LYS A 322 7.03 -28.84 -49.27
CA LYS A 322 8.24 -28.88 -48.45
C LYS A 322 8.64 -27.51 -47.87
N ASN A 323 8.39 -26.44 -48.60
CA ASN A 323 8.62 -25.09 -48.07
C ASN A 323 7.59 -24.71 -47.02
N ASP A 324 6.31 -25.11 -47.19
CA ASP A 324 5.26 -24.90 -46.16
C ASP A 324 5.57 -25.71 -44.89
N GLU A 325 6.16 -26.89 -45.01
CA GLU A 325 6.65 -27.70 -43.91
C GLU A 325 7.79 -26.97 -43.16
N ILE A 326 8.78 -26.40 -43.88
CA ILE A 326 9.81 -25.57 -43.27
C ILE A 326 9.21 -24.36 -42.55
N ASN A 327 8.31 -23.62 -43.19
CA ASN A 327 7.64 -22.46 -42.60
C ASN A 327 6.90 -22.82 -41.29
N SER A 328 6.23 -23.99 -41.27
CA SER A 328 5.55 -24.47 -40.07
C SER A 328 6.50 -24.82 -38.93
N LEU A 329 7.67 -25.40 -39.25
CA LEU A 329 8.72 -25.71 -38.28
C LEU A 329 9.41 -24.41 -37.77
N GLU A 330 9.64 -23.44 -38.64
CA GLU A 330 10.20 -22.12 -38.26
C GLU A 330 9.26 -21.35 -37.33
N LEU A 331 7.92 -21.46 -37.51
CA LEU A 331 6.95 -20.91 -36.58
C LEU A 331 7.04 -21.57 -35.20
N LYS A 332 7.17 -22.92 -35.16
CA LYS A 332 7.36 -23.65 -33.89
C LYS A 332 8.66 -23.25 -33.20
N ILE A 333 9.75 -23.10 -33.95
CA ILE A 333 11.03 -22.61 -33.41
C ILE A 333 10.86 -21.21 -32.81
N LYS A 334 10.10 -20.34 -33.47
CA LYS A 334 9.83 -18.99 -32.96
C LYS A 334 9.07 -19.02 -31.62
N GLU A 335 8.03 -19.85 -31.50
CA GLU A 335 7.31 -20.04 -30.23
C GLU A 335 8.23 -20.56 -29.12
N ILE A 336 9.10 -21.53 -29.45
CA ILE A 336 10.11 -22.04 -28.50
C ILE A 336 11.07 -20.93 -28.08
N CYS A 337 11.52 -20.08 -29.00
CA CYS A 337 12.39 -18.95 -28.69
C CYS A 337 11.72 -17.90 -27.79
N GLU A 338 10.44 -17.63 -27.98
CA GLU A 338 9.66 -16.74 -27.11
C GLU A 338 9.51 -17.34 -25.71
N HIS A 339 9.15 -18.61 -25.57
CA HIS A 339 9.11 -19.33 -24.31
C HIS A 339 10.47 -19.36 -23.60
N ARG A 340 11.53 -19.61 -24.34
CA ARG A 340 12.90 -19.64 -23.87
C ARG A 340 13.33 -18.28 -23.30
N SER A 341 12.99 -17.19 -23.97
CA SER A 341 13.26 -15.82 -23.50
C SER A 341 12.53 -15.52 -22.21
N TYR A 342 11.29 -15.98 -22.06
CA TYR A 342 10.52 -15.86 -20.82
C TYR A 342 11.17 -16.63 -19.66
N ILE A 343 11.59 -17.88 -19.89
CA ILE A 343 12.29 -18.69 -18.87
C ILE A 343 13.64 -18.03 -18.48
N GLN A 344 14.38 -17.49 -19.44
CA GLN A 344 15.63 -16.76 -19.15
C GLN A 344 15.38 -15.52 -18.28
N TYR A 345 14.30 -14.78 -18.54
CA TYR A 345 13.90 -13.67 -17.69
C TYR A 345 13.55 -14.12 -16.27
N GLN A 346 12.80 -15.22 -16.12
CA GLN A 346 12.48 -15.80 -14.80
C GLN A 346 13.74 -16.24 -14.05
N ILE A 347 14.68 -16.90 -14.74
CA ILE A 347 15.98 -17.28 -14.17
C ILE A 347 16.72 -16.05 -13.63
N GLN A 348 16.80 -14.97 -14.43
CA GLN A 348 17.48 -13.76 -14.01
C GLN A 348 16.80 -13.07 -12.82
N ALA A 349 15.47 -12.98 -12.84
CA ALA A 349 14.68 -12.44 -11.73
C ALA A 349 14.87 -13.26 -10.43
N THR A 350 14.87 -14.60 -10.55
CA THR A 350 15.09 -15.51 -9.43
C THR A 350 16.52 -15.38 -8.87
N LYS A 351 17.53 -15.26 -9.74
CA LYS A 351 18.94 -15.03 -9.34
C LYS A 351 19.09 -13.72 -8.58
N ASN A 352 18.46 -12.65 -9.04
CA ASN A 352 18.48 -11.35 -8.37
C ASN A 352 17.80 -11.45 -6.98
N ARG A 353 16.68 -12.17 -6.87
CA ARG A 353 15.99 -12.40 -5.60
C ARG A 353 16.83 -13.22 -4.63
N LEU A 354 17.47 -14.28 -5.13
CA LEU A 354 18.39 -15.12 -4.35
C LEU A 354 19.58 -14.31 -3.82
N TYR A 355 20.15 -13.45 -4.65
CA TYR A 355 21.24 -12.56 -4.26
C TYR A 355 20.83 -11.66 -3.08
N ASN A 356 19.66 -11.02 -3.15
CA ASN A 356 19.16 -10.17 -2.07
C ASN A 356 18.90 -10.98 -0.78
N LEU A 357 18.29 -12.16 -0.91
CA LEU A 357 18.05 -13.05 0.25
C LEU A 357 19.36 -13.55 0.91
N LEU A 358 20.39 -13.82 0.12
CA LEU A 358 21.70 -14.22 0.65
C LEU A 358 22.40 -13.04 1.35
N GLU A 359 22.22 -11.81 0.84
CA GLU A 359 22.71 -10.61 1.52
C GLU A 359 21.99 -10.39 2.85
N ASP A 360 20.66 -10.51 2.85
CA ASP A 360 19.87 -10.41 4.09
C ASP A 360 20.25 -11.52 5.09
N LYS A 361 20.44 -12.75 4.62
CA LYS A 361 20.93 -13.85 5.47
C LYS A 361 22.25 -13.49 6.16
N ARG A 362 23.22 -12.92 5.43
CA ARG A 362 24.51 -12.47 6.01
C ARG A 362 24.30 -11.41 7.08
N LYS A 363 23.45 -10.40 6.81
CA LYS A 363 23.12 -9.35 7.79
C LYS A 363 22.54 -9.93 9.08
N TYR A 364 21.61 -10.88 8.98
CA TYR A 364 21.02 -11.54 10.15
C TYR A 364 22.01 -12.49 10.87
N GLU A 365 22.90 -13.17 10.15
CA GLU A 365 23.97 -13.97 10.76
C GLU A 365 24.96 -13.08 11.53
N ASP A 366 25.30 -11.91 11.01
CA ASP A 366 26.18 -10.96 11.67
C ASP A 366 25.51 -10.34 12.90
N LEU A 367 24.21 -9.98 12.80
CA LEU A 367 23.42 -9.53 13.95
C LEU A 367 23.34 -10.62 15.05
N LYS A 368 23.17 -11.88 14.67
CA LYS A 368 23.19 -13.02 15.63
C LYS A 368 24.55 -13.15 16.32
N LYS A 369 25.66 -13.01 15.59
CA LYS A 369 27.03 -13.05 16.18
C LYS A 369 27.25 -11.87 17.13
N ILE A 370 26.84 -10.67 16.76
CA ILE A 370 26.95 -9.47 17.59
C ILE A 370 26.12 -9.64 18.86
N SER A 371 24.88 -10.13 18.77
CA SER A 371 23.99 -10.33 19.91
C SER A 371 24.47 -11.44 20.86
N SER A 372 25.22 -12.43 20.37
CA SER A 372 25.75 -13.54 21.16
C SER A 372 27.17 -13.30 21.74
N SER A 373 27.83 -12.21 21.33
CA SER A 373 29.18 -11.90 21.83
C SER A 373 29.12 -11.08 23.12
N ASP A 374 29.97 -11.42 24.11
CA ASP A 374 30.10 -10.60 25.33
C ASP A 374 30.60 -9.17 25.07
N ALA A 375 31.11 -8.88 23.87
CA ALA A 375 31.41 -7.55 23.37
C ALA A 375 30.18 -6.64 23.24
N TYR A 376 28.98 -7.21 23.03
CA TYR A 376 27.72 -6.46 22.99
C TYR A 376 27.34 -5.89 24.37
N LYS A 377 27.79 -6.53 25.45
CA LYS A 377 27.59 -6.09 26.84
C LYS A 377 28.64 -5.06 27.31
N SER A 378 29.72 -4.87 26.55
CA SER A 378 30.86 -4.04 26.92
C SER A 378 31.08 -2.81 26.07
N THR A 379 30.19 -2.51 25.12
CA THR A 379 30.25 -1.25 24.37
C THR A 379 29.62 -0.13 25.20
N ASP A 380 30.37 0.95 25.40
CA ASP A 380 29.99 2.17 26.17
C ASP A 380 28.65 2.78 25.72
N LEU A 381 28.17 2.44 24.54
CA LEU A 381 26.85 2.81 23.99
C LEU A 381 25.66 2.17 24.73
N MET A 382 25.89 1.09 25.50
CA MET A 382 24.86 0.40 26.30
C MET A 382 24.99 0.66 27.82
N SER A 383 25.96 1.44 28.23
CA SER A 383 26.22 1.72 29.65
C SER A 383 25.32 2.82 30.24
N ASN A 384 24.30 3.27 29.51
CA ASN A 384 23.45 4.41 29.90
C ASN A 384 24.26 5.68 30.27
N ILE A 385 25.45 5.83 29.70
CA ILE A 385 26.34 6.96 29.90
C ILE A 385 26.60 7.62 28.55
N CYS A 386 26.35 8.91 28.44
CA CYS A 386 26.64 9.68 27.21
C CYS A 386 28.15 9.69 26.94
N PRO A 387 28.64 9.19 25.80
CA PRO A 387 30.07 9.12 25.50
C PRO A 387 30.72 10.50 25.32
N THR A 388 29.92 11.58 25.17
CA THR A 388 30.42 12.93 24.96
C THR A 388 30.53 13.74 26.27
N CYS A 389 29.60 13.56 27.21
CA CYS A 389 29.58 14.35 28.45
C CYS A 389 29.62 13.53 29.74
N GLY A 390 29.61 12.19 29.68
CA GLY A 390 29.66 11.28 30.82
C GLY A 390 28.41 11.26 31.70
N ALA A 391 27.32 11.95 31.30
CA ALA A 391 26.06 11.92 32.03
C ALA A 391 25.33 10.59 31.84
N SER A 392 24.79 10.02 32.92
CA SER A 392 23.91 8.86 32.84
C SER A 392 22.55 9.27 32.23
N TYR A 393 22.08 8.57 31.21
CA TYR A 393 20.76 8.74 30.66
C TYR A 393 19.98 7.43 30.70
N ASN A 394 18.71 7.53 31.05
CA ASN A 394 17.80 6.41 30.89
C ASN A 394 17.23 6.51 29.48
N ASP A 395 17.69 5.66 28.56
CA ASP A 395 17.21 5.61 27.21
C ASP A 395 15.81 4.99 27.13
N ASN A 396 14.81 5.82 27.43
CA ASN A 396 13.39 5.46 27.27
C ASN A 396 12.96 5.49 25.80
N LEU A 397 13.81 5.93 24.87
CA LEU A 397 13.55 5.95 23.44
C LEU A 397 13.74 4.57 22.80
N LEU A 398 14.51 3.68 23.42
CA LEU A 398 14.73 2.30 22.98
C LEU A 398 13.96 1.26 23.80
N SER A 399 13.08 1.66 24.70
CA SER A 399 12.12 0.72 25.29
C SER A 399 11.10 0.29 24.21
N PHE A 400 11.53 -0.62 23.34
CA PHE A 400 10.65 -1.47 22.56
C PHE A 400 9.87 -2.36 23.51
N SER A 401 8.87 -1.81 24.17
CA SER A 401 7.83 -2.54 24.89
C SER A 401 6.63 -2.76 23.97
N SER A 402 6.88 -3.30 22.79
CA SER A 402 5.89 -4.06 22.04
C SER A 402 6.46 -5.47 21.89
N GLN A 403 6.10 -6.34 22.80
CA GLN A 403 5.98 -7.76 22.53
C GLN A 403 4.80 -7.98 21.56
N GLU A 404 4.81 -7.34 20.41
CA GLU A 404 4.28 -7.89 19.19
C GLU A 404 5.38 -8.86 18.75
N ASN A 405 4.98 -10.09 18.42
CA ASN A 405 5.80 -11.20 17.90
C ASN A 405 6.78 -10.71 16.82
N LEU A 406 7.80 -9.97 17.19
CA LEU A 406 8.97 -9.75 16.37
C LEU A 406 9.61 -11.14 16.29
N MET A 407 9.61 -11.71 15.09
CA MET A 407 10.34 -12.93 14.81
C MET A 407 11.72 -12.79 15.45
N THR A 408 12.11 -13.74 16.25
CA THR A 408 13.47 -13.75 16.80
C THR A 408 14.47 -13.72 15.65
N TYR A 409 15.69 -13.26 15.88
CA TYR A 409 16.75 -13.32 14.85
C TYR A 409 16.91 -14.73 14.29
N GLU A 410 16.65 -15.74 15.09
CA GLU A 410 16.73 -17.15 14.74
C GLU A 410 15.55 -17.58 13.85
N ASP A 411 14.35 -17.14 14.16
CA ASP A 411 13.16 -17.39 13.33
C ASP A 411 13.26 -16.67 11.99
N SER A 412 13.72 -15.41 11.98
CA SER A 412 13.97 -14.63 10.76
C SER A 412 15.03 -15.31 9.89
N LEU A 413 16.10 -15.81 10.49
CA LEU A 413 17.16 -16.53 9.78
C LEU A 413 16.65 -17.86 9.20
N ASN A 414 15.82 -18.59 9.94
CA ASN A 414 15.21 -19.84 9.47
C ASN A 414 14.23 -19.56 8.32
N PHE A 415 13.43 -18.52 8.44
CA PHE A 415 12.53 -18.10 7.38
C PHE A 415 13.28 -17.73 6.08
N ILE A 416 14.37 -16.96 6.18
CA ILE A 416 15.21 -16.62 5.03
C ILE A 416 15.84 -17.89 4.42
N LYS A 417 16.33 -18.82 5.24
CA LYS A 417 16.90 -20.09 4.77
C LYS A 417 15.89 -20.93 4.00
N GLU A 418 14.65 -21.00 4.47
CA GLU A 418 13.59 -21.72 3.76
C GLU A 418 13.22 -21.02 2.45
N GLN A 419 13.18 -19.69 2.42
CA GLN A 419 12.99 -18.94 1.17
C GLN A 419 14.13 -19.17 0.17
N VAL A 420 15.40 -19.17 0.64
CA VAL A 420 16.55 -19.46 -0.21
C VAL A 420 16.40 -20.84 -0.86
N LYS A 421 16.10 -21.88 -0.08
CA LYS A 421 15.87 -23.25 -0.61
C LYS A 421 14.74 -23.29 -1.66
N ALA A 422 13.63 -22.58 -1.38
CA ALA A 422 12.52 -22.53 -2.31
C ALA A 422 12.90 -21.86 -3.65
N PHE A 423 13.64 -20.76 -3.61
CA PHE A 423 14.11 -20.08 -4.83
C PHE A 423 15.23 -20.85 -5.53
N GLU A 424 16.11 -21.55 -4.82
CA GLU A 424 17.08 -22.47 -5.41
C GLU A 424 16.40 -23.61 -6.17
N PHE A 425 15.32 -24.17 -5.61
CA PHE A 425 14.51 -25.16 -6.30
C PHE A 425 13.88 -24.60 -7.58
N VAL A 426 13.23 -23.42 -7.51
CA VAL A 426 12.63 -22.75 -8.68
C VAL A 426 13.69 -22.45 -9.74
N LEU A 427 14.89 -22.02 -9.34
CA LEU A 427 16.00 -21.76 -10.25
C LEU A 427 16.43 -23.04 -10.97
N SER A 428 16.65 -24.12 -10.21
CA SER A 428 17.06 -25.42 -10.75
C SER A 428 16.02 -25.98 -11.73
N ASP A 429 14.73 -25.83 -11.41
CA ASP A 429 13.64 -26.28 -12.29
C ASP A 429 13.59 -25.44 -13.57
N SER A 430 13.68 -24.13 -13.47
CA SER A 430 13.71 -23.22 -14.63
C SER A 430 14.92 -23.49 -15.53
N GLU A 431 16.09 -23.77 -14.97
CA GLU A 431 17.29 -24.14 -15.75
C GLU A 431 17.13 -25.50 -16.46
N LYS A 432 16.42 -26.46 -15.85
CA LYS A 432 16.06 -27.73 -16.52
C LYS A 432 15.10 -27.49 -17.67
N GLN A 433 14.05 -26.69 -17.45
CA GLN A 433 13.09 -26.34 -18.51
C GLN A 433 13.78 -25.63 -19.68
N LEU A 434 14.71 -24.74 -19.40
CA LEU A 434 15.49 -24.06 -20.45
C LEU A 434 16.27 -25.06 -21.30
N LYS A 435 16.96 -26.03 -20.66
CA LYS A 435 17.69 -27.09 -21.39
C LYS A 435 16.77 -27.96 -22.26
N LEU A 436 15.58 -28.31 -21.75
CA LEU A 436 14.60 -29.06 -22.53
C LEU A 436 14.16 -28.28 -23.78
N LYS A 437 13.94 -26.97 -23.65
CA LYS A 437 13.60 -26.10 -24.79
C LYS A 437 14.76 -25.90 -25.77
N ASP A 438 16.01 -25.94 -25.30
CA ASP A 438 17.19 -25.93 -26.17
C ASP A 438 17.29 -27.21 -27.00
N VAL A 439 17.02 -28.39 -26.42
CA VAL A 439 16.99 -29.67 -27.13
C VAL A 439 15.86 -29.68 -28.17
N GLU A 440 14.64 -29.31 -27.77
CA GLU A 440 13.47 -29.25 -28.67
C GLU A 440 13.73 -28.33 -29.87
N ARG A 441 14.38 -27.19 -29.68
CA ARG A 441 14.79 -26.29 -30.75
C ARG A 441 15.81 -26.94 -31.68
N SER A 442 16.83 -27.59 -31.11
CA SER A 442 17.88 -28.24 -31.90
C SER A 442 17.34 -29.38 -32.77
N ASP A 443 16.37 -30.14 -32.26
CA ASP A 443 15.71 -31.23 -33.00
C ASP A 443 14.94 -30.69 -34.21
N LEU A 444 14.18 -29.60 -34.02
CA LEU A 444 13.45 -28.95 -35.13
C LEU A 444 14.42 -28.30 -36.16
N GLU A 445 15.53 -27.71 -35.71
CA GLU A 445 16.58 -27.22 -36.62
C GLU A 445 17.19 -28.37 -37.45
N GLY A 446 17.37 -29.56 -36.83
CA GLY A 446 17.79 -30.77 -37.50
C GLY A 446 16.79 -31.28 -38.52
N GLU A 447 15.50 -31.21 -38.24
CA GLU A 447 14.43 -31.56 -39.20
C GLU A 447 14.43 -30.61 -40.42
N ILE A 448 14.55 -29.30 -40.18
CA ILE A 448 14.64 -28.30 -41.24
C ILE A 448 15.87 -28.57 -42.13
N ALA A 449 17.01 -28.93 -41.53
CA ALA A 449 18.23 -29.27 -42.30
C ALA A 449 18.03 -30.46 -43.22
N LYS A 450 17.32 -31.53 -42.75
CA LYS A 450 16.97 -32.70 -43.59
C LYS A 450 16.06 -32.32 -44.74
N ILE A 451 15.00 -31.55 -44.48
CA ILE A 451 14.08 -31.11 -45.53
C ILE A 451 14.81 -30.23 -46.56
N ARG A 452 15.75 -29.41 -46.15
CA ARG A 452 16.58 -28.60 -47.07
C ARG A 452 17.48 -29.47 -47.95
N VAL A 453 18.03 -30.59 -47.44
CA VAL A 453 18.79 -31.58 -48.25
C VAL A 453 17.88 -32.22 -49.28
N ASP A 454 16.65 -32.62 -48.89
CA ASP A 454 15.66 -33.19 -49.83
C ASP A 454 15.28 -32.21 -50.93
N ILE A 455 15.06 -30.95 -50.59
CA ILE A 455 14.81 -29.88 -51.56
C ILE A 455 16.00 -29.71 -52.53
N ASN A 456 17.23 -29.76 -52.06
CA ASN A 456 18.42 -29.65 -52.92
C ASN A 456 18.56 -30.88 -53.85
N ALA A 457 18.29 -32.10 -53.34
CA ALA A 457 18.30 -33.31 -54.17
C ALA A 457 17.22 -33.28 -55.27
N LEU A 458 16.03 -32.75 -54.97
CA LEU A 458 14.98 -32.52 -55.95
C LEU A 458 15.36 -31.49 -57.03
N ARG A 459 16.24 -30.53 -56.70
CA ARG A 459 16.75 -29.48 -57.61
C ARG A 459 17.86 -29.95 -58.53
N GLU A 460 18.72 -30.85 -58.05
CA GLU A 460 19.85 -31.38 -58.83
C GLU A 460 19.44 -32.39 -59.91
N SER A 461 18.19 -32.87 -59.92
CA SER A 461 17.64 -33.73 -60.93
C SER A 461 17.37 -32.95 -62.25
N LYS A 462 18.35 -32.89 -63.12
CA LYS A 462 18.40 -32.68 -64.57
C LYS A 462 17.26 -31.94 -65.31
N TYR A 463 17.05 -30.61 -65.09
CA TYR A 463 16.42 -29.74 -66.11
C TYR A 463 16.90 -28.29 -65.99
N PRO A 464 17.68 -27.74 -66.93
CA PRO A 464 18.21 -26.36 -66.88
C PRO A 464 17.13 -25.26 -66.96
N SER A 465 15.97 -25.53 -67.57
CA SER A 465 14.84 -24.59 -67.65
C SER A 465 14.10 -24.39 -66.29
N MET A 466 14.20 -25.38 -65.38
CA MET A 466 13.59 -25.32 -64.07
C MET A 466 14.30 -24.35 -63.12
N VAL A 467 15.60 -24.15 -63.24
CA VAL A 467 16.36 -23.31 -62.33
C VAL A 467 15.94 -21.85 -62.47
N VAL A 468 15.67 -21.36 -63.66
CA VAL A 468 15.25 -19.99 -63.91
C VAL A 468 13.82 -19.74 -63.40
N GLN A 469 12.88 -20.68 -63.60
CA GLN A 469 11.52 -20.59 -63.09
C GLN A 469 11.44 -20.75 -61.57
N GLU A 470 12.31 -21.56 -60.99
CA GLU A 470 12.40 -21.70 -59.53
C GLU A 470 12.93 -20.42 -58.85
N GLU A 471 13.95 -19.79 -59.40
CA GLU A 471 14.50 -18.56 -58.89
C GLU A 471 13.47 -17.43 -58.96
N PHE A 472 12.69 -17.39 -60.01
CA PHE A 472 11.58 -16.49 -60.21
C PHE A 472 10.42 -16.73 -59.21
N LEU A 473 10.03 -17.98 -59.01
CA LEU A 473 8.98 -18.36 -58.03
C LEU A 473 9.43 -18.07 -56.61
N ARG A 474 10.68 -18.33 -56.29
CA ARG A 474 11.26 -17.99 -54.98
C ARG A 474 11.28 -16.48 -54.74
N ARG A 475 11.63 -15.70 -55.73
CA ARG A 475 11.64 -14.23 -55.65
C ARG A 475 10.20 -13.75 -55.39
N LYS A 476 9.22 -14.30 -56.12
CA LYS A 476 7.79 -13.99 -55.95
C LYS A 476 7.30 -14.32 -54.51
N ILE A 477 7.53 -15.54 -54.00
CA ILE A 477 7.14 -15.99 -52.66
C ILE A 477 7.86 -15.13 -51.61
N ASN A 478 9.12 -14.80 -51.77
CA ASN A 478 9.86 -13.98 -50.85
C ASN A 478 9.30 -12.54 -50.77
N ILE A 479 8.89 -11.97 -51.92
CA ILE A 479 8.27 -10.65 -51.96
C ILE A 479 6.85 -10.70 -51.32
N GLU A 480 6.04 -11.70 -51.61
CA GLU A 480 4.73 -11.89 -51.00
C GLU A 480 4.85 -12.06 -49.46
N ASN A 481 5.80 -12.85 -48.98
CA ASN A 481 6.07 -13.00 -47.56
C ASN A 481 6.51 -11.70 -46.88
N LYS A 482 7.36 -10.90 -47.55
CA LYS A 482 7.76 -9.58 -47.06
C LYS A 482 6.59 -8.62 -47.02
N ILE A 483 5.74 -8.58 -48.04
CA ILE A 483 4.53 -7.74 -48.09
C ILE A 483 3.57 -8.12 -46.92
N ASN A 484 3.34 -9.43 -46.71
CA ASN A 484 2.49 -9.90 -45.64
C ASN A 484 3.06 -9.52 -44.26
N ALA A 485 4.35 -9.74 -44.04
CA ALA A 485 5.01 -9.34 -42.78
C ALA A 485 4.90 -7.83 -42.53
N ILE A 486 5.06 -7.01 -43.57
CA ILE A 486 4.91 -5.54 -43.48
C ILE A 486 3.46 -5.17 -43.15
N ASN A 487 2.47 -5.80 -43.80
CA ASN A 487 1.04 -5.54 -43.54
C ASN A 487 0.67 -5.89 -42.11
N ASP A 488 1.14 -7.04 -41.59
CA ASP A 488 0.94 -7.42 -40.19
C ASP A 488 1.59 -6.44 -39.22
N GLY A 489 2.78 -5.97 -39.55
CA GLY A 489 3.47 -4.95 -38.77
C GLY A 489 2.74 -3.60 -38.76
N ILE A 490 2.25 -3.15 -39.90
CA ILE A 490 1.44 -1.92 -40.03
C ILE A 490 0.16 -2.04 -39.19
N LYS A 491 -0.53 -3.17 -39.26
CA LYS A 491 -1.72 -3.45 -38.44
C LYS A 491 -1.42 -3.38 -36.96
N SER A 492 -0.33 -4.04 -36.53
CA SER A 492 0.10 -4.03 -35.12
C SER A 492 0.47 -2.62 -34.63
N ILE A 493 1.09 -1.80 -35.48
CA ILE A 493 1.39 -0.40 -35.14
C ILE A 493 0.11 0.45 -35.04
N LEU A 494 -0.91 0.16 -35.86
CA LEU A 494 -2.20 0.84 -35.72
C LEU A 494 -2.86 0.52 -34.37
N ASP A 495 -2.83 -0.72 -33.92
CA ASP A 495 -3.32 -1.11 -32.61
C ASP A 495 -2.56 -0.40 -31.49
N ILE A 496 -1.23 -0.36 -31.57
CA ILE A 496 -0.36 0.38 -30.64
C ILE A 496 -0.69 1.88 -30.62
N ARG A 497 -0.97 2.50 -31.77
CA ARG A 497 -1.41 3.90 -31.81
C ARG A 497 -2.67 4.14 -30.99
N LEU A 498 -3.66 3.24 -31.12
CA LEU A 498 -4.93 3.32 -30.36
C LEU A 498 -4.71 3.14 -28.87
N GLU A 499 -3.88 2.17 -28.47
CA GLU A 499 -3.53 1.93 -27.07
C GLU A 499 -2.82 3.14 -26.45
N LEU A 500 -1.80 3.68 -27.12
CA LEU A 500 -1.07 4.86 -26.65
C LEU A 500 -1.97 6.11 -26.57
N ASP A 501 -2.91 6.29 -27.52
CA ASP A 501 -3.89 7.40 -27.45
C ASP A 501 -4.79 7.24 -26.23
N SER A 502 -5.28 6.03 -25.96
CA SER A 502 -6.12 5.76 -24.79
C SER A 502 -5.37 6.05 -23.47
N LEU A 503 -4.11 5.60 -23.36
CA LEU A 503 -3.26 5.89 -22.21
C LEU A 503 -2.96 7.38 -22.08
N HIS A 504 -2.70 8.07 -23.19
CA HIS A 504 -2.48 9.51 -23.19
C HIS A 504 -3.71 10.30 -22.68
N ARG A 505 -4.91 9.91 -23.10
CA ARG A 505 -6.15 10.52 -22.59
C ARG A 505 -6.32 10.30 -21.09
N ARG A 506 -6.02 9.09 -20.58
CA ARG A 506 -6.03 8.80 -19.14
C ARG A 506 -4.98 9.65 -18.40
N TYR A 507 -3.74 9.67 -18.90
CA TYR A 507 -2.66 10.48 -18.36
C TYR A 507 -3.04 11.96 -18.23
N LYS A 508 -3.59 12.55 -19.30
CA LYS A 508 -4.03 13.95 -19.33
C LYS A 508 -5.10 14.25 -18.28
N LYS A 509 -6.07 13.33 -18.10
CA LYS A 509 -7.10 13.45 -17.06
C LYS A 509 -6.50 13.42 -15.65
N LEU A 510 -5.55 12.51 -15.39
CA LEU A 510 -4.92 12.39 -14.08
C LEU A 510 -4.03 13.60 -13.75
N ILE A 511 -3.26 14.08 -14.72
CA ILE A 511 -2.46 15.30 -14.53
C ILE A 511 -3.34 16.52 -14.26
N ALA A 512 -4.48 16.64 -14.95
CA ALA A 512 -5.43 17.72 -14.70
C ALA A 512 -6.02 17.65 -13.29
N LYS A 513 -6.43 16.45 -12.83
CA LYS A 513 -6.89 16.22 -11.46
C LYS A 513 -5.81 16.57 -10.44
N ARG A 514 -4.56 16.11 -10.66
CA ARG A 514 -3.43 16.40 -9.78
C ARG A 514 -3.12 17.89 -9.67
N LYS A 515 -3.22 18.64 -10.77
CA LYS A 515 -3.02 20.10 -10.77
C LYS A 515 -4.13 20.88 -10.05
N GLY A 516 -5.32 20.30 -9.92
CA GLY A 516 -6.44 20.89 -9.17
C GLY A 516 -6.34 20.72 -7.66
N LEU A 517 -5.39 19.90 -7.15
CA LEU A 517 -5.22 19.72 -5.72
C LEU A 517 -4.33 20.83 -5.12
N PRO A 518 -4.63 21.32 -3.90
CA PRO A 518 -3.87 22.38 -3.26
C PRO A 518 -2.44 21.93 -2.95
N ASP A 519 -1.44 22.79 -3.15
CA ASP A 519 -0.02 22.45 -3.05
C ASP A 519 0.40 21.96 -1.64
N ASN A 520 -0.13 22.58 -0.60
CA ASN A 520 0.12 22.25 0.81
C ASN A 520 -0.94 21.31 1.43
N PHE A 521 -1.74 20.62 0.61
CA PHE A 521 -2.87 19.77 1.02
C PHE A 521 -4.06 20.49 1.69
N LEU A 522 -3.90 21.73 2.14
CA LEU A 522 -4.95 22.54 2.73
C LEU A 522 -5.84 23.14 1.61
N SER A 523 -7.12 22.85 1.65
CA SER A 523 -8.08 23.51 0.78
C SER A 523 -8.30 24.97 1.27
N ARG A 524 -8.91 25.79 0.41
CA ARG A 524 -9.29 27.14 0.83
C ARG A 524 -10.27 27.11 2.02
N ASN A 525 -11.18 26.13 2.03
CA ASN A 525 -12.11 25.91 3.13
C ASN A 525 -11.37 25.55 4.43
N ASP A 526 -10.33 24.72 4.35
CA ASP A 526 -9.50 24.36 5.52
C ASP A 526 -8.74 25.57 6.06
N ALA A 527 -8.17 26.39 5.18
CA ALA A 527 -7.49 27.61 5.58
C ALA A 527 -8.46 28.59 6.29
N ASP A 528 -9.70 28.68 5.83
CA ASP A 528 -10.72 29.51 6.48
C ASP A 528 -11.13 28.96 7.86
N LYS A 529 -11.25 27.62 8.01
CA LYS A 529 -11.48 26.96 9.32
C LYS A 529 -10.33 27.21 10.30
N LEU A 530 -9.09 27.13 9.83
CA LEU A 530 -7.92 27.42 10.67
C LEU A 530 -7.85 28.88 11.10
N LYS A 531 -8.18 29.82 10.22
CA LYS A 531 -8.30 31.23 10.57
C LYS A 531 -9.40 31.49 11.61
N PHE A 532 -10.54 30.82 11.46
CA PHE A 532 -11.62 30.91 12.42
C PHE A 532 -11.17 30.33 13.78
N LEU A 533 -10.51 29.17 13.80
CA LEU A 533 -9.96 28.57 15.02
C LEU A 533 -8.98 29.53 15.70
N ASN A 534 -8.08 30.13 14.94
CA ASN A 534 -7.10 31.10 15.47
C ASN A 534 -7.81 32.29 16.14
N LYS A 535 -8.81 32.86 15.49
CA LYS A 535 -9.61 33.96 16.04
C LYS A 535 -10.31 33.57 17.36
N GLU A 536 -10.90 32.38 17.41
CA GLU A 536 -11.55 31.88 18.62
C GLU A 536 -10.56 31.63 19.77
N VAL A 537 -9.37 31.08 19.46
CA VAL A 537 -8.32 30.86 20.47
C VAL A 537 -7.88 32.20 21.08
N VAL A 538 -7.56 33.19 20.26
CA VAL A 538 -7.16 34.54 20.72
C VAL A 538 -8.27 35.17 21.57
N ALA A 539 -9.50 35.15 21.09
CA ALA A 539 -10.65 35.71 21.82
C ALA A 539 -10.86 35.05 23.21
N ARG A 540 -10.61 33.72 23.31
CA ARG A 540 -10.70 33.01 24.59
C ARG A 540 -9.56 33.33 25.52
N LEU A 541 -8.32 33.46 25.02
CA LEU A 541 -7.17 33.89 25.79
C LEU A 541 -7.43 35.29 26.41
N GLU A 542 -7.95 36.23 25.62
CA GLU A 542 -8.35 37.55 26.11
C GLU A 542 -9.45 37.47 27.17
N LYS A 543 -10.50 36.67 26.93
CA LYS A 543 -11.62 36.45 27.84
C LYS A 543 -11.18 35.86 29.18
N TYR A 544 -10.17 35.01 29.19
CA TYR A 544 -9.64 34.36 30.40
C TYR A 544 -8.51 35.14 31.05
N ASN A 545 -8.27 36.39 30.62
CA ASN A 545 -7.22 37.26 31.13
C ASN A 545 -5.82 36.63 31.08
N PHE A 546 -5.52 36.00 29.96
CA PHE A 546 -4.20 35.44 29.72
C PHE A 546 -3.15 36.56 29.65
N THR A 547 -2.11 36.50 30.52
CA THR A 547 -1.15 37.61 30.74
C THR A 547 0.31 37.24 30.46
N SER A 548 0.62 35.96 30.20
CA SER A 548 2.01 35.51 29.99
C SER A 548 2.68 36.16 28.78
N PHE A 549 1.91 36.50 27.74
CA PHE A 549 2.34 37.27 26.57
C PHE A 549 1.12 37.82 25.81
N ASP A 550 1.34 38.67 24.82
CA ASP A 550 0.26 39.23 24.01
C ASP A 550 -0.45 38.11 23.24
N SER A 551 -1.75 37.90 23.51
CA SER A 551 -2.60 36.89 22.87
C SER A 551 -2.62 37.00 21.34
N LYS A 552 -2.40 38.22 20.81
CA LYS A 552 -2.34 38.48 19.34
C LYS A 552 -1.13 37.86 18.65
N LEU A 553 -0.09 37.49 19.41
CA LEU A 553 1.09 36.78 18.89
C LEU A 553 0.83 35.29 18.71
N VAL A 554 -0.31 34.78 19.18
CA VAL A 554 -0.69 33.38 19.03
C VAL A 554 -1.24 33.13 17.61
N SER A 555 -0.69 32.13 16.96
CA SER A 555 -1.16 31.63 15.68
C SER A 555 -1.33 30.12 15.71
N ILE A 556 -2.23 29.59 14.91
CA ILE A 556 -2.37 28.14 14.73
C ILE A 556 -1.45 27.69 13.62
N SER A 557 -0.55 26.77 13.92
CA SER A 557 0.36 26.16 12.93
C SER A 557 -0.42 25.40 11.86
N GLU A 558 -0.05 25.56 10.59
CA GLU A 558 -0.59 24.73 9.49
C GLU A 558 0.01 23.33 9.47
N ASP A 559 1.15 23.11 10.15
CA ASP A 559 1.85 21.83 10.16
C ASP A 559 1.26 20.83 11.14
N ASN A 560 0.94 21.27 12.37
CA ASN A 560 0.47 20.40 13.44
C ASN A 560 -0.87 20.82 14.05
N TYR A 561 -1.45 21.94 13.60
CA TYR A 561 -2.72 22.56 14.07
C TYR A 561 -2.73 22.95 15.55
N LEU A 562 -1.56 23.11 16.14
CA LEU A 562 -1.40 23.55 17.52
C LEU A 562 -1.14 25.05 17.59
N PRO A 563 -1.45 25.70 18.72
CA PRO A 563 -1.11 27.08 18.97
C PRO A 563 0.42 27.26 19.00
N THR A 564 0.90 28.26 18.28
CA THR A 564 2.30 28.65 18.24
C THR A 564 2.43 30.14 18.55
N ARG A 565 3.59 30.55 19.07
CA ARG A 565 4.00 31.95 19.21
C ARG A 565 5.21 32.19 18.30
N GLU A 566 5.09 33.10 17.35
CA GLU A 566 6.18 33.42 16.42
C GLU A 566 6.77 32.18 15.70
N GLY A 567 5.92 31.18 15.47
CA GLY A 567 6.29 29.90 14.81
C GLY A 567 6.83 28.81 15.75
N TYR A 568 6.96 29.07 17.06
CA TYR A 568 7.36 28.07 18.05
C TYR A 568 6.14 27.52 18.79
N ASP A 569 6.11 26.20 18.99
CA ASP A 569 5.03 25.54 19.73
C ASP A 569 4.94 26.08 21.16
N ILE A 570 3.73 26.43 21.59
CA ILE A 570 3.48 26.86 22.96
C ILE A 570 3.35 25.59 23.81
N GLY A 571 4.42 25.25 24.55
CA GLY A 571 4.43 24.22 25.57
C GLY A 571 4.08 24.79 26.95
N PHE A 572 3.30 24.04 27.75
CA PHE A 572 3.04 24.47 29.14
C PHE A 572 4.32 24.52 29.99
N ASP A 573 5.34 23.76 29.63
CA ASP A 573 6.63 23.73 30.33
C ASP A 573 7.46 25.02 30.12
N THR A 574 7.28 25.71 28.98
CA THR A 574 7.98 26.94 28.65
C THR A 574 7.28 28.18 29.21
N SER A 575 5.97 28.13 29.44
CA SER A 575 5.20 29.23 30.00
C SER A 575 5.19 29.26 31.55
N ALA A 576 5.52 28.15 32.20
CA ALA A 576 5.59 28.06 33.66
C ALA A 576 6.91 28.62 34.24
N SER A 577 7.93 28.88 33.41
CA SER A 577 9.19 29.44 33.85
C SER A 577 9.22 30.98 33.92
N ASP A 578 8.18 31.62 33.36
CA ASP A 578 8.08 33.09 33.32
C ASP A 578 7.08 33.66 34.37
N GLY A 579 6.57 32.81 35.30
CA GLY A 579 5.63 33.19 36.35
C GLY A 579 6.17 33.07 37.75
#